data_aa1f2119ffc601947574f7058e8a7791
#
_entry.id   aa1f2119ffc601947574f7058e8a7791
#
_cell.length_a   1.000
_cell.length_b   1.000
_cell.length_c   1.000
_cell.angle_alpha   90.00
_cell.angle_beta   90.00
_cell.angle_gamma   90.00
#
_symmetry.space_group_name_H-M   'P 1'
#
loop_
_entity.id
_entity.type
_entity.pdbx_description
1 polymer ?
#
loop_
_entity_poly.entity_id
_entity_poly.type
_entity_poly.pdbx_seq_one_letter_code
_entity_poly.pdbx_strand_id
1 'polypeptide(L)'
;QYVRQVALEAIAAKKDEGGVKYLLHLLQNSENSNRNQVIQALGQCGFQGVNKYLLAYVTDPDIETSTSSIKALECLNAANRSRVIEILRKKNPTWQNSLLQPLSKLKNKVFSVAASKRKLGGLLLRERKLTAEQLEIALLMQKRFPLLLGQILRYLDYVSIQEIQNSVAS
;
A
#
# COMPACT_ATOMS: atom_id res chain seq x y z
N GLN A 1 -23.27 1.22 -8.79
CA GLN A 1 -21.96 1.38 -8.11
C GLN A 1 -21.76 2.78 -7.54
N TYR A 2 -22.04 3.83 -8.32
CA TYR A 2 -21.82 5.24 -7.90
C TYR A 2 -22.57 5.63 -6.62
N VAL A 3 -23.87 5.31 -6.52
CA VAL A 3 -24.71 5.64 -5.35
C VAL A 3 -24.15 5.03 -4.05
N ARG A 4 -23.67 3.78 -4.12
CA ARG A 4 -23.09 3.08 -2.98
C ARG A 4 -21.80 3.77 -2.52
N GLN A 5 -20.94 4.14 -3.45
CA GLN A 5 -19.69 4.85 -3.13
C GLN A 5 -19.96 6.17 -2.42
N VAL A 6 -20.87 6.98 -2.96
CA VAL A 6 -21.29 8.26 -2.33
C VAL A 6 -21.86 8.04 -0.93
N ALA A 7 -22.65 6.98 -0.72
CA ALA A 7 -23.19 6.66 0.61
C ALA A 7 -22.08 6.28 1.60
N LEU A 8 -21.11 5.46 1.18
CA LEU A 8 -19.97 5.07 2.02
C LEU A 8 -19.09 6.28 2.37
N GLU A 9 -18.83 7.17 1.42
CA GLU A 9 -18.09 8.41 1.63
C GLU A 9 -18.83 9.35 2.59
N ALA A 10 -20.15 9.47 2.48
CA ALA A 10 -20.97 10.26 3.40
C ALA A 10 -20.93 9.72 4.83
N ILE A 11 -20.95 8.38 5.00
CA ILE A 11 -20.79 7.73 6.31
C ILE A 11 -19.39 7.98 6.87
N ALA A 12 -18.35 7.84 6.05
CA ALA A 12 -16.96 8.10 6.45
C ALA A 12 -16.73 9.56 6.86
N ALA A 13 -17.37 10.50 6.17
CA ALA A 13 -17.27 11.94 6.44
C ALA A 13 -17.85 12.36 7.80
N LYS A 14 -18.84 11.62 8.32
CA LYS A 14 -19.39 11.89 9.66
C LYS A 14 -18.38 11.68 10.78
N LYS A 15 -17.38 10.80 10.57
CA LYS A 15 -16.32 10.47 11.55
C LYS A 15 -16.87 10.06 12.93
N ASP A 16 -18.05 9.47 12.96
CA ASP A 16 -18.67 8.98 14.17
C ASP A 16 -18.44 7.49 14.40
N GLU A 17 -18.57 7.06 15.64
CA GLU A 17 -18.34 5.64 16.01
C GLU A 17 -19.41 4.71 15.40
N GLY A 18 -20.63 5.20 15.21
CA GLY A 18 -21.73 4.45 14.61
C GLY A 18 -21.45 4.14 13.15
N GLY A 19 -21.00 5.15 12.38
CA GLY A 19 -20.57 4.98 10.99
C GLY A 19 -19.42 3.99 10.84
N VAL A 20 -18.41 4.07 11.73
CA VAL A 20 -17.29 3.13 11.74
C VAL A 20 -17.75 1.70 12.03
N LYS A 21 -18.62 1.49 13.03
CA LYS A 21 -19.20 0.17 13.33
C LYS A 21 -19.96 -0.41 12.15
N TYR A 22 -20.75 0.42 11.48
CA TYR A 22 -21.49 0.02 10.28
C TYR A 22 -20.55 -0.38 9.13
N LEU A 23 -19.50 0.42 8.85
CA LEU A 23 -18.51 0.10 7.83
C LEU A 23 -17.75 -1.20 8.14
N LEU A 24 -17.41 -1.44 9.41
CA LEU A 24 -16.78 -2.70 9.83
C LEU A 24 -17.71 -3.90 9.65
N HIS A 25 -18.99 -3.76 9.96
CA HIS A 25 -19.99 -4.80 9.68
C HIS A 25 -20.13 -5.08 8.19
N LEU A 26 -20.16 -4.03 7.35
CA LEU A 26 -20.15 -4.20 5.90
C LEU A 26 -18.88 -4.89 5.41
N LEU A 27 -17.71 -4.55 5.96
CA LEU A 27 -16.45 -5.17 5.57
C LEU A 27 -16.43 -6.68 5.79
N GLN A 28 -17.01 -7.14 6.91
CA GLN A 28 -17.11 -8.57 7.23
C GLN A 28 -18.07 -9.34 6.32
N ASN A 29 -19.13 -8.68 5.84
CA ASN A 29 -20.19 -9.30 5.06
C ASN A 29 -20.13 -8.96 3.55
N SER A 30 -19.10 -8.24 3.10
CA SER A 30 -18.97 -7.82 1.71
C SER A 30 -18.29 -8.88 0.85
N GLU A 31 -18.83 -9.08 -0.34
CA GLU A 31 -18.13 -9.76 -1.43
C GLU A 31 -16.92 -8.94 -1.88
N ASN A 32 -15.94 -9.60 -2.51
CA ASN A 32 -14.66 -8.99 -2.90
C ASN A 32 -14.81 -7.67 -3.68
N SER A 33 -15.77 -7.61 -4.62
CA SER A 33 -15.99 -6.41 -5.45
C SER A 33 -16.40 -5.15 -4.69
N ASN A 34 -17.01 -5.31 -3.51
CA ASN A 34 -17.49 -4.20 -2.68
C ASN A 34 -16.54 -3.89 -1.50
N ARG A 35 -15.66 -4.84 -1.17
CA ARG A 35 -14.75 -4.75 -0.02
C ARG A 35 -13.79 -3.57 -0.16
N ASN A 36 -13.27 -3.33 -1.36
CA ASN A 36 -12.34 -2.25 -1.64
C ASN A 36 -12.92 -0.86 -1.33
N GLN A 37 -14.19 -0.64 -1.68
CA GLN A 37 -14.88 0.62 -1.39
C GLN A 37 -15.06 0.85 0.11
N VAL A 38 -15.41 -0.22 0.85
CA VAL A 38 -15.55 -0.14 2.31
C VAL A 38 -14.20 0.11 2.99
N ILE A 39 -13.14 -0.54 2.52
CA ILE A 39 -11.76 -0.33 3.00
C ILE A 39 -11.34 1.13 2.77
N GLN A 40 -11.60 1.70 1.60
CA GLN A 40 -11.30 3.10 1.30
C GLN A 40 -12.08 4.05 2.21
N ALA A 41 -13.38 3.82 2.42
CA ALA A 41 -14.20 4.61 3.34
C ALA A 41 -13.66 4.55 4.78
N LEU A 42 -13.24 3.38 5.26
CA LEU A 42 -12.60 3.23 6.58
C LEU A 42 -11.28 4.00 6.69
N GLY A 43 -10.50 4.06 5.61
CA GLY A 43 -9.28 4.88 5.55
C GLY A 43 -9.57 6.38 5.67
N GLN A 44 -10.68 6.84 5.06
CA GLN A 44 -11.08 8.25 5.07
C GLN A 44 -11.70 8.71 6.39
N CYS A 45 -12.29 7.80 7.17
CA CYS A 45 -12.94 8.16 8.44
C CYS A 45 -11.97 8.70 9.50
N GLY A 46 -10.66 8.46 9.36
CA GLY A 46 -9.62 8.98 10.28
C GLY A 46 -9.59 8.30 11.65
N PHE A 47 -10.35 7.23 11.88
CA PHE A 47 -10.46 6.55 13.17
C PHE A 47 -9.38 5.48 13.33
N GLN A 48 -8.40 5.73 14.21
CA GLN A 48 -7.24 4.85 14.40
C GLN A 48 -7.58 3.42 14.86
N GLY A 49 -8.72 3.23 15.52
CA GLY A 49 -9.19 1.92 15.98
C GLY A 49 -9.44 0.89 14.88
N VAL A 50 -9.57 1.33 13.61
CA VAL A 50 -9.78 0.44 12.47
C VAL A 50 -8.49 -0.22 11.97
N ASN A 51 -7.31 0.27 12.37
CA ASN A 51 -6.01 -0.25 11.90
C ASN A 51 -5.90 -1.77 12.01
N LYS A 52 -6.32 -2.35 13.14
CA LYS A 52 -6.26 -3.81 13.37
C LYS A 52 -7.07 -4.62 12.35
N TYR A 53 -8.18 -4.09 11.89
CA TYR A 53 -9.04 -4.74 10.90
C TYR A 53 -8.41 -4.63 9.51
N LEU A 54 -7.91 -3.45 9.14
CA LEU A 54 -7.28 -3.22 7.84
C LEU A 54 -5.97 -4.01 7.69
N LEU A 55 -5.17 -4.15 8.75
CA LEU A 55 -3.94 -4.94 8.71
C LEU A 55 -4.16 -6.40 8.30
N ALA A 56 -5.34 -6.97 8.56
CA ALA A 56 -5.68 -8.33 8.13
C ALA A 56 -5.76 -8.45 6.60
N TYR A 57 -6.15 -7.39 5.90
CA TYR A 57 -6.31 -7.38 4.44
C TYR A 57 -5.03 -7.00 3.68
N VAL A 58 -3.98 -6.54 4.36
CA VAL A 58 -2.67 -6.25 3.72
C VAL A 58 -2.11 -7.46 2.96
N THR A 59 -2.45 -8.66 3.40
CA THR A 59 -2.01 -9.92 2.77
C THR A 59 -3.13 -10.65 2.04
N ASP A 60 -4.18 -9.97 1.65
CA ASP A 60 -5.26 -10.54 0.85
C ASP A 60 -4.73 -11.10 -0.48
N PRO A 61 -5.24 -12.23 -0.98
CA PRO A 61 -4.86 -12.77 -2.29
C PRO A 61 -5.29 -11.89 -3.45
N ASP A 62 -6.32 -11.07 -3.29
CA ASP A 62 -6.73 -10.08 -4.28
C ASP A 62 -5.88 -8.81 -4.15
N ILE A 63 -5.23 -8.41 -5.27
CA ILE A 63 -4.33 -7.26 -5.29
C ILE A 63 -5.05 -5.95 -4.99
N GLU A 64 -6.28 -5.79 -5.46
CA GLU A 64 -7.05 -4.56 -5.24
C GLU A 64 -7.41 -4.39 -3.77
N THR A 65 -7.84 -5.47 -3.11
CA THR A 65 -8.11 -5.49 -1.68
C THR A 65 -6.84 -5.21 -0.86
N SER A 66 -5.73 -5.89 -1.21
CA SER A 66 -4.45 -5.71 -0.53
C SER A 66 -3.93 -4.26 -0.65
N THR A 67 -3.91 -3.71 -1.86
CA THR A 67 -3.44 -2.33 -2.09
C THR A 67 -4.37 -1.28 -1.51
N SER A 68 -5.69 -1.48 -1.58
CA SER A 68 -6.67 -0.60 -0.93
C SER A 68 -6.48 -0.55 0.58
N SER A 69 -6.18 -1.70 1.20
CA SER A 69 -5.89 -1.76 2.64
C SER A 69 -4.60 -1.02 3.01
N ILE A 70 -3.54 -1.15 2.22
CA ILE A 70 -2.29 -0.43 2.43
C ILE A 70 -2.52 1.08 2.33
N LYS A 71 -3.22 1.53 1.28
CA LYS A 71 -3.57 2.96 1.10
C LYS A 71 -4.41 3.50 2.26
N ALA A 72 -5.43 2.76 2.68
CA ALA A 72 -6.27 3.15 3.81
C ALA A 72 -5.47 3.31 5.11
N LEU A 73 -4.55 2.38 5.40
CA LEU A 73 -3.65 2.45 6.55
C LEU A 73 -2.70 3.67 6.49
N GLU A 74 -2.18 4.00 5.31
CA GLU A 74 -1.34 5.18 5.12
C GLU A 74 -2.13 6.49 5.26
N CYS A 75 -3.38 6.53 4.77
CA CYS A 75 -4.28 7.67 4.97
C CYS A 75 -4.57 7.91 6.46
N LEU A 76 -4.74 6.85 7.26
CA LEU A 76 -4.94 6.95 8.69
C LEU A 76 -3.70 7.46 9.43
N ASN A 77 -2.53 6.93 9.10
CA ASN A 77 -1.24 7.36 9.67
C ASN A 77 -0.07 6.81 8.83
N ALA A 78 0.82 7.68 8.38
CA ALA A 78 2.02 7.29 7.64
C ALA A 78 2.91 6.29 8.43
N ALA A 79 2.92 6.35 9.76
CA ALA A 79 3.65 5.39 10.61
C ALA A 79 3.17 3.92 10.44
N ASN A 80 1.99 3.70 9.89
CA ASN A 80 1.51 2.35 9.58
C ASN A 80 2.35 1.63 8.51
N ARG A 81 3.15 2.36 7.69
CA ARG A 81 4.06 1.76 6.70
C ARG A 81 4.99 0.72 7.31
N SER A 82 5.58 1.03 8.45
CA SER A 82 6.48 0.10 9.14
C SER A 82 5.76 -1.21 9.54
N ARG A 83 4.50 -1.12 9.98
CA ARG A 83 3.67 -2.30 10.29
C ARG A 83 3.30 -3.09 9.05
N VAL A 84 2.95 -2.41 7.97
CA VAL A 84 2.67 -3.05 6.66
C VAL A 84 3.89 -3.82 6.17
N ILE A 85 5.07 -3.21 6.22
CA ILE A 85 6.35 -3.84 5.84
C ILE A 85 6.60 -5.09 6.69
N GLU A 86 6.42 -5.01 8.01
CA GLU A 86 6.60 -6.15 8.92
C GLU A 86 5.68 -7.33 8.56
N ILE A 87 4.40 -7.06 8.31
CA ILE A 87 3.42 -8.10 7.93
C ILE A 87 3.76 -8.72 6.58
N LEU A 88 4.09 -7.90 5.57
CA LEU A 88 4.46 -8.37 4.25
C LEU A 88 5.75 -9.21 4.29
N ARG A 89 6.72 -8.86 5.13
CA ARG A 89 7.93 -9.64 5.34
C ARG A 89 7.62 -11.00 5.99
N LYS A 90 6.80 -11.04 7.03
CA LYS A 90 6.41 -12.29 7.73
C LYS A 90 5.70 -13.29 6.81
N LYS A 91 4.88 -12.80 5.88
CA LYS A 91 4.14 -13.64 4.93
C LYS A 91 4.95 -14.06 3.69
N ASN A 92 6.18 -13.60 3.56
CA ASN A 92 7.11 -13.95 2.49
C ASN A 92 8.39 -14.58 3.08
N PRO A 93 8.37 -15.82 3.56
CA PRO A 93 9.48 -16.44 4.31
C PRO A 93 10.79 -16.58 3.51
N THR A 94 10.75 -16.56 2.18
CA THR A 94 11.94 -16.58 1.30
C THR A 94 12.83 -15.33 1.44
N TRP A 95 12.41 -14.35 2.23
CA TRP A 95 13.18 -13.11 2.47
C TRP A 95 14.30 -13.24 3.48
N GLN A 96 14.26 -14.23 4.37
CA GLN A 96 15.26 -14.35 5.44
C GLN A 96 16.65 -14.66 4.90
N ASN A 97 16.76 -15.16 3.67
CA ASN A 97 18.05 -15.59 3.09
C ASN A 97 18.59 -14.73 1.93
N SER A 98 17.87 -13.71 1.47
CA SER A 98 18.29 -12.99 0.26
C SER A 98 17.86 -11.52 0.26
N LEU A 99 18.71 -10.61 0.73
CA LEU A 99 18.71 -9.18 0.37
C LEU A 99 18.16 -8.11 1.33
N LEU A 100 17.59 -8.43 2.48
CA LEU A 100 17.26 -7.37 3.43
C LEU A 100 18.10 -7.46 4.71
N GLN A 101 19.30 -6.96 4.62
CA GLN A 101 19.99 -6.42 5.77
C GLN A 101 19.21 -5.20 6.29
N PRO A 102 19.26 -4.88 7.63
CA PRO A 102 18.50 -3.77 8.19
C PRO A 102 18.69 -2.48 7.39
N LEU A 103 17.65 -1.66 7.32
CA LEU A 103 17.62 -0.38 6.58
C LEU A 103 18.83 0.55 6.88
N SER A 104 19.45 0.42 8.06
CA SER A 104 20.70 1.10 8.38
C SER A 104 21.89 0.70 7.49
N LYS A 105 21.90 -0.54 6.98
CA LYS A 105 22.87 -1.01 5.98
C LYS A 105 22.40 -0.79 4.53
N LEU A 106 21.10 -0.57 4.33
CA LEU A 106 20.52 -0.23 3.03
C LEU A 106 20.80 1.22 2.61
N LYS A 107 20.99 2.16 3.53
CA LYS A 107 21.42 3.51 3.15
C LYS A 107 22.66 3.48 2.24
N ASN A 108 23.60 2.58 2.49
CA ASN A 108 24.80 2.47 1.65
C ASN A 108 24.64 1.49 0.48
N LYS A 109 23.74 0.50 0.56
CA LYS A 109 23.54 -0.53 -0.47
C LYS A 109 22.42 -0.17 -1.47
N VAL A 110 21.44 0.62 -1.08
CA VAL A 110 20.48 1.25 -2.00
C VAL A 110 21.22 2.20 -2.94
N PHE A 111 22.24 2.93 -2.44
CA PHE A 111 23.13 3.70 -3.29
C PHE A 111 24.03 2.83 -4.20
N SER A 112 24.41 1.62 -3.80
CA SER A 112 25.22 0.71 -4.63
C SER A 112 24.36 -0.12 -5.60
N VAL A 113 23.08 -0.39 -5.27
CA VAL A 113 22.09 -0.96 -6.19
C VAL A 113 21.55 0.11 -7.16
N ALA A 114 21.59 1.39 -6.78
CA ALA A 114 21.42 2.53 -7.67
C ALA A 114 22.55 2.67 -8.71
N ALA A 115 23.68 2.00 -8.52
CA ALA A 115 24.75 1.93 -9.53
C ALA A 115 24.37 1.07 -10.77
N SER A 116 23.32 0.27 -10.70
CA SER A 116 22.65 -0.22 -11.90
C SER A 116 21.75 0.90 -12.44
N LYS A 117 22.30 1.77 -13.25
CA LYS A 117 21.76 3.04 -13.80
C LYS A 117 20.40 2.97 -14.50
N ARG A 118 19.62 1.88 -14.38
CA ARG A 118 18.40 1.64 -15.17
C ARG A 118 17.25 0.96 -14.44
N LYS A 119 17.27 0.83 -13.11
CA LYS A 119 16.12 0.24 -12.41
C LYS A 119 15.15 1.34 -12.00
N LEU A 120 13.91 1.26 -12.47
CA LEU A 120 12.83 2.22 -12.22
C LEU A 120 12.76 2.70 -10.75
N GLY A 121 12.80 1.78 -9.79
CA GLY A 121 12.74 2.14 -8.37
C GLY A 121 13.89 3.05 -7.91
N GLY A 122 15.11 2.82 -8.40
CA GLY A 122 16.27 3.66 -8.09
C GLY A 122 16.17 5.07 -8.70
N LEU A 123 15.61 5.18 -9.91
CA LEU A 123 15.35 6.46 -10.56
C LEU A 123 14.35 7.28 -9.77
N LEU A 124 13.20 6.68 -9.43
CA LEU A 124 12.13 7.34 -8.68
C LEU A 124 12.56 7.78 -7.27
N LEU A 125 13.43 7.00 -6.59
CA LEU A 125 14.04 7.42 -5.31
C LEU A 125 14.96 8.63 -5.49
N ARG A 126 15.82 8.63 -6.52
CA ARG A 126 16.73 9.73 -6.82
C ARG A 126 15.97 11.02 -7.13
N GLU A 127 14.86 10.92 -7.84
CA GLU A 127 13.97 12.03 -8.18
C GLU A 127 13.03 12.43 -7.03
N ARG A 128 13.16 11.78 -5.86
CA ARG A 128 12.32 12.02 -4.68
C ARG A 128 10.82 11.83 -4.91
N LYS A 129 10.44 11.05 -5.92
CA LYS A 129 9.04 10.69 -6.22
C LYS A 129 8.54 9.54 -5.35
N LEU A 130 9.46 8.78 -4.75
CA LEU A 130 9.17 7.70 -3.81
C LEU A 130 10.01 7.84 -2.55
N THR A 131 9.45 7.40 -1.42
CA THR A 131 10.23 7.13 -0.21
C THR A 131 10.81 5.72 -0.24
N ALA A 132 11.84 5.45 0.58
CA ALA A 132 12.43 4.12 0.70
C ALA A 132 11.40 3.09 1.19
N GLU A 133 10.52 3.48 2.13
CA GLU A 133 9.44 2.63 2.65
C GLU A 133 8.41 2.28 1.58
N GLN A 134 7.99 3.25 0.77
CA GLN A 134 7.06 3.04 -0.35
C GLN A 134 7.64 2.08 -1.39
N LEU A 135 8.92 2.25 -1.75
CA LEU A 135 9.59 1.33 -2.66
C LEU A 135 9.69 -0.08 -2.05
N GLU A 136 9.98 -0.19 -0.77
CA GLU A 136 10.04 -1.47 -0.08
C GLU A 136 8.68 -2.18 -0.10
N ILE A 137 7.58 -1.49 0.22
CA ILE A 137 6.22 -2.03 0.11
C ILE A 137 5.95 -2.53 -1.31
N ALA A 138 6.25 -1.73 -2.33
CA ALA A 138 6.03 -2.11 -3.72
C ALA A 138 6.84 -3.35 -4.14
N LEU A 139 8.09 -3.47 -3.71
CA LEU A 139 8.94 -4.64 -3.96
C LEU A 139 8.44 -5.89 -3.22
N LEU A 140 7.91 -5.74 -2.02
CA LEU A 140 7.28 -6.82 -1.25
C LEU A 140 6.01 -7.31 -1.94
N MET A 141 5.18 -6.39 -2.44
CA MET A 141 3.99 -6.70 -3.23
C MET A 141 4.35 -7.39 -4.55
N GLN A 142 5.41 -6.95 -5.23
CA GLN A 142 5.87 -7.56 -6.49
C GLN A 142 6.23 -9.05 -6.35
N LYS A 143 6.65 -9.49 -5.17
CA LYS A 143 6.92 -10.91 -4.94
C LYS A 143 5.66 -11.75 -4.73
N ARG A 144 4.58 -11.12 -4.33
CA ARG A 144 3.28 -11.79 -4.14
C ARG A 144 2.46 -11.84 -5.41
N PHE A 145 2.58 -10.81 -6.22
CA PHE A 145 1.78 -10.63 -7.43
C PHE A 145 2.68 -10.61 -8.65
N PRO A 146 2.39 -11.38 -9.72
CA PRO A 146 3.21 -11.46 -10.94
C PRO A 146 3.03 -10.22 -11.82
N LEU A 147 3.30 -9.03 -11.24
CA LEU A 147 3.16 -7.73 -11.89
C LEU A 147 4.50 -7.01 -11.96
N LEU A 148 4.63 -6.11 -12.93
CA LEU A 148 5.78 -5.22 -13.03
C LEU A 148 5.75 -4.17 -11.90
N LEU A 149 6.93 -3.73 -11.43
CA LEU A 149 7.04 -2.74 -10.37
C LEU A 149 6.22 -1.48 -10.66
N GLY A 150 6.26 -0.97 -11.88
CA GLY A 150 5.47 0.20 -12.29
C GLY A 150 3.96 0.01 -12.17
N GLN A 151 3.46 -1.21 -12.43
CA GLN A 151 2.04 -1.54 -12.25
C GLN A 151 1.66 -1.53 -10.77
N ILE A 152 2.50 -2.11 -9.90
CA ILE A 152 2.26 -2.14 -8.46
C ILE A 152 2.31 -0.73 -7.87
N LEU A 153 3.28 0.09 -8.27
CA LEU A 153 3.38 1.49 -7.85
C LEU A 153 2.12 2.30 -8.21
N ARG A 154 1.50 1.99 -9.35
CA ARG A 154 0.21 2.57 -9.76
C ARG A 154 -0.96 2.06 -8.92
N TYR A 155 -1.03 0.75 -8.64
CA TYR A 155 -2.06 0.20 -7.75
C TYR A 155 -2.01 0.83 -6.36
N LEU A 156 -0.81 1.17 -5.89
CA LEU A 156 -0.59 1.86 -4.61
C LEU A 156 -0.78 3.39 -4.68
N ASP A 157 -1.02 3.95 -5.87
CA ASP A 157 -1.09 5.39 -6.13
C ASP A 157 0.16 6.17 -5.67
N TYR A 158 1.32 5.49 -5.66
CA TYR A 158 2.58 6.15 -5.28
C TYR A 158 3.16 7.00 -6.40
N VAL A 159 2.94 6.63 -7.66
CA VAL A 159 3.39 7.36 -8.85
C VAL A 159 2.37 7.25 -9.97
N SER A 160 2.27 8.31 -10.77
CA SER A 160 1.46 8.36 -11.99
C SER A 160 2.18 7.67 -13.17
N ILE A 161 1.41 7.35 -14.23
CA ILE A 161 1.98 6.81 -15.48
C ILE A 161 3.00 7.79 -16.06
N GLN A 162 2.69 9.08 -16.03
CA GLN A 162 3.51 10.14 -16.62
C GLN A 162 4.85 10.27 -15.90
N GLU A 163 4.87 10.14 -14.57
CA GLU A 163 6.10 10.14 -13.78
C GLU A 163 6.98 8.93 -14.08
N ILE A 164 6.39 7.76 -14.27
CA ILE A 164 7.12 6.54 -14.68
C ILE A 164 7.76 6.74 -16.06
N GLN A 165 7.01 7.25 -17.04
CA GLN A 165 7.49 7.48 -18.40
C GLN A 165 8.62 8.49 -18.42
N ASN A 166 8.48 9.61 -17.71
CA ASN A 166 9.50 10.65 -17.63
C ASN A 166 10.79 10.12 -16.97
N SER A 167 10.68 9.31 -15.91
CA SER A 167 11.87 8.75 -15.24
C SER A 167 12.61 7.69 -16.05
N VAL A 168 11.94 7.04 -17.00
CA VAL A 168 12.57 6.04 -17.90
C VAL A 168 13.21 6.71 -19.10
N ALA A 169 12.68 7.88 -19.52
CA ALA A 169 13.19 8.64 -20.68
C ALA A 169 14.42 9.51 -20.35
N SER A 170 14.72 9.73 -19.05
CA SER A 170 15.86 10.49 -18.53
C SER A 170 17.11 9.61 -18.37
#